data_bb4e78614dd1a58951345f144911b66a
#
_entry.id   bb4e78614dd1a58951345f144911b66a
#
_cell.length_a   1.000
_cell.length_b   1.000
_cell.length_c   1.000
_cell.angle_alpha   90.00
_cell.angle_beta   90.00
_cell.angle_gamma   90.00
#
_symmetry.space_group_name_H-M   'P 1'
#
loop_
_entity.id
_entity.type
_entity.pdbx_description
1 polymer ?
#
loop_
_entity_poly.entity_id
_entity_poly.type
_entity_poly.pdbx_seq_one_letter_code
_entity_poly.pdbx_strand_id
1 'polypeptide(L)'
;MIRDSASVAVLAALGVSWIKAQAFGTVALATTALIVPGTGTSDPAVAHNFESNAYQNFIDPGARGCTDNECPGVAFVPVPYDAALWPVISSKGPDASSAKWDTSVADGVANLDAIATRVMDSNPGATVVIFGYSQGATVASAEKAASAELSQTDKDRLSFVLIANPNRPNGGIIERPVRFGRLPIADISFGPPTPTDTGIRTTDIAMQYDGISDFPAYPLNVLADANAVLGTVLIHPSYLQPKGNGAGSQPKAGAAVYGYPDRSDYIAQQNCAAHPGNCQHHGDTTYISLPNPQGTLPLLYPLRALGKHTDHSAVTEPAAALMEPALRVLIETGYDRADYSTPTPLRFDQPVNPEKTAQLPADLRLAIEQGIADADAVMENPAHHADRTLPLESVLANAEDLLPPNPATPLVRALFTPTG
;
A
#
# COMPACT_ATOMS: atom_id res chain seq x y z
N MET A 1 18.04 57.30 -62.49
CA MET A 1 16.74 57.95 -62.35
C MET A 1 15.85 57.01 -61.59
N ILE A 2 15.72 57.25 -60.30
CA ILE A 2 14.59 57.85 -59.59
C ILE A 2 13.32 57.06 -59.86
N ARG A 3 12.79 56.36 -58.83
CA ARG A 3 11.87 56.87 -57.81
C ARG A 3 11.49 55.84 -56.78
N ASP A 4 11.49 56.28 -55.54
CA ASP A 4 10.90 55.73 -54.35
C ASP A 4 9.40 55.45 -54.52
N SER A 5 8.94 54.40 -53.80
CA SER A 5 7.58 54.31 -53.28
C SER A 5 7.55 53.52 -52.01
N ALA A 6 7.35 54.22 -50.91
CA ALA A 6 7.08 53.69 -49.60
C ALA A 6 5.67 53.09 -49.57
N SER A 7 5.54 51.88 -49.01
CA SER A 7 4.25 51.33 -48.63
C SER A 7 4.26 51.07 -47.12
N VAL A 8 3.43 51.78 -46.42
CA VAL A 8 3.12 51.65 -44.99
C VAL A 8 2.33 50.37 -44.80
N ALA A 9 2.87 49.40 -44.07
CA ALA A 9 2.13 48.24 -43.60
C ALA A 9 1.69 48.46 -42.17
N VAL A 10 0.39 48.42 -41.97
CA VAL A 10 -0.30 48.45 -40.69
C VAL A 10 -0.04 47.17 -39.93
N LEU A 11 0.64 47.22 -38.78
CA LEU A 11 0.80 46.14 -37.85
C LEU A 11 -0.48 45.97 -37.04
N ALA A 12 -1.26 44.92 -37.34
CA ALA A 12 -2.29 44.43 -36.45
C ALA A 12 -1.64 43.62 -35.35
N ALA A 13 -1.74 44.09 -34.11
CA ALA A 13 -1.30 43.39 -32.92
C ALA A 13 -2.27 42.21 -32.61
N LEU A 14 -1.90 41.02 -33.03
CA LEU A 14 -2.47 39.78 -32.48
C LEU A 14 -1.55 39.33 -31.34
N GLY A 15 -2.09 39.37 -30.13
CA GLY A 15 -1.42 38.84 -28.95
C GLY A 15 -1.19 37.34 -29.07
N VAL A 16 -0.01 36.94 -29.52
CA VAL A 16 0.47 35.59 -29.43
C VAL A 16 1.09 35.45 -28.06
N SER A 17 0.36 34.79 -27.17
CA SER A 17 0.87 34.31 -25.91
C SER A 17 2.08 33.41 -26.18
N TRP A 18 3.25 33.82 -25.79
CA TRP A 18 4.46 33.01 -25.86
C TRP A 18 4.34 31.91 -24.85
N ILE A 19 3.85 30.74 -25.26
CA ILE A 19 4.14 29.48 -24.55
C ILE A 19 5.66 29.37 -24.62
N LYS A 20 6.32 29.54 -23.49
CA LYS A 20 7.72 29.17 -23.35
C LYS A 20 7.81 27.69 -23.63
N ALA A 21 8.16 27.31 -24.84
CA ALA A 21 8.75 26.01 -25.09
C ALA A 21 10.06 25.98 -24.28
N GLN A 22 10.01 25.46 -23.08
CA GLN A 22 11.22 25.06 -22.41
C GLN A 22 11.83 23.98 -23.31
N ALA A 23 12.96 24.33 -23.89
CA ALA A 23 13.85 23.35 -24.51
C ALA A 23 14.23 22.41 -23.35
N PHE A 24 13.58 21.26 -23.27
CA PHE A 24 14.06 20.15 -22.48
C PHE A 24 15.42 19.79 -23.07
N GLY A 25 16.47 20.33 -22.46
CA GLY A 25 17.79 19.78 -22.64
C GLY A 25 17.66 18.30 -22.32
N THR A 26 18.00 17.45 -23.27
CA THR A 26 18.01 15.99 -23.16
C THR A 26 19.09 15.57 -22.17
N VAL A 27 18.87 15.80 -20.88
CA VAL A 27 19.41 14.89 -19.89
C VAL A 27 18.50 13.67 -19.99
N ALA A 28 18.98 12.61 -20.61
CA ALA A 28 18.28 11.34 -20.59
C ALA A 28 18.08 10.98 -19.11
N LEU A 29 16.89 11.18 -18.59
CA LEU A 29 16.54 10.72 -17.25
C LEU A 29 16.63 9.20 -17.31
N ALA A 30 17.50 8.64 -16.46
CA ALA A 30 17.79 7.21 -16.51
C ALA A 30 16.56 6.36 -16.19
N THR A 31 15.59 6.92 -15.49
CA THR A 31 14.38 6.21 -15.03
C THR A 31 13.15 7.11 -15.11
N THR A 32 12.04 6.56 -15.61
CA THR A 32 10.71 7.17 -15.55
C THR A 32 9.83 6.29 -14.65
N ALA A 33 9.24 6.87 -13.61
CA ALA A 33 8.34 6.17 -12.71
C ALA A 33 6.89 6.62 -12.95
N LEU A 34 6.05 5.69 -13.42
CA LEU A 34 4.61 5.89 -13.55
C LEU A 34 3.96 5.53 -12.21
N ILE A 35 3.29 6.49 -11.60
CA ILE A 35 2.77 6.36 -10.24
C ILE A 35 1.25 6.21 -10.27
N VAL A 36 0.78 4.99 -9.94
CA VAL A 36 -0.66 4.66 -9.87
C VAL A 36 -1.09 4.65 -8.41
N PRO A 37 -1.92 5.62 -7.99
CA PRO A 37 -2.30 5.78 -6.59
C PRO A 37 -3.35 4.76 -6.13
N GLY A 38 -3.53 4.67 -4.81
CA GLY A 38 -4.60 3.88 -4.19
C GLY A 38 -5.92 4.62 -4.10
N THR A 39 -6.95 3.91 -3.64
CA THR A 39 -8.30 4.47 -3.40
C THR A 39 -8.24 5.74 -2.54
N GLY A 40 -8.99 6.74 -2.93
CA GLY A 40 -9.04 8.05 -2.27
C GLY A 40 -8.06 9.10 -2.81
N THR A 41 -7.12 8.71 -3.66
CA THR A 41 -6.14 9.62 -4.29
C THR A 41 -6.32 9.57 -5.80
N SER A 42 -7.08 10.50 -6.36
CA SER A 42 -7.36 10.51 -7.82
C SER A 42 -6.18 11.00 -8.66
N ASP A 43 -5.27 11.79 -8.08
CA ASP A 43 -4.07 12.30 -8.73
C ASP A 43 -2.90 12.30 -7.72
N PRO A 44 -1.88 11.48 -7.92
CA PRO A 44 -0.74 11.41 -7.00
C PRO A 44 0.14 12.67 -7.03
N ALA A 45 0.14 13.43 -8.13
CA ALA A 45 0.96 14.65 -8.25
C ALA A 45 0.54 15.76 -7.30
N VAL A 46 -0.76 15.83 -6.95
CA VAL A 46 -1.27 16.84 -6.01
C VAL A 46 -1.25 16.37 -4.56
N ALA A 47 -0.98 15.09 -4.33
CA ALA A 47 -0.88 14.53 -3.00
C ALA A 47 0.53 14.74 -2.43
N HIS A 48 0.61 15.36 -1.26
CA HIS A 48 1.88 15.76 -0.66
C HIS A 48 2.87 14.59 -0.49
N ASN A 49 4.04 14.72 -1.08
CA ASN A 49 5.12 13.73 -1.06
C ASN A 49 4.74 12.31 -1.53
N PHE A 50 3.63 12.12 -2.21
CA PHE A 50 3.19 10.78 -2.61
C PHE A 50 4.21 10.10 -3.52
N GLU A 51 4.58 10.77 -4.61
CA GLU A 51 5.50 10.24 -5.63
C GLU A 51 6.92 10.07 -5.08
N SER A 52 7.41 11.06 -4.33
CA SER A 52 8.71 10.98 -3.68
C SER A 52 8.79 9.87 -2.64
N ASN A 53 7.72 9.65 -1.86
CA ASN A 53 7.67 8.55 -0.89
C ASN A 53 7.54 7.17 -1.56
N ALA A 54 6.77 7.07 -2.65
CA ALA A 54 6.71 5.86 -3.45
C ALA A 54 8.10 5.48 -3.97
N TYR A 55 8.84 6.45 -4.48
CA TYR A 55 10.17 6.23 -5.02
C TYR A 55 11.19 5.86 -3.94
N GLN A 56 11.41 6.74 -2.97
CA GLN A 56 12.46 6.58 -1.97
C GLN A 56 12.21 5.45 -0.95
N ASN A 57 10.96 5.00 -0.79
CA ASN A 57 10.65 3.94 0.16
C ASN A 57 10.51 2.56 -0.51
N PHE A 58 10.18 2.50 -1.82
CA PHE A 58 9.83 1.23 -2.45
C PHE A 58 10.48 0.99 -3.82
N ILE A 59 10.63 2.01 -4.66
CA ILE A 59 11.21 1.84 -6.00
C ILE A 59 12.74 1.84 -5.90
N ASP A 60 13.31 2.86 -5.28
CA ASP A 60 14.75 2.99 -5.01
C ASP A 60 14.98 3.43 -3.55
N PRO A 61 14.98 2.49 -2.59
CA PRO A 61 15.21 2.80 -1.17
C PRO A 61 16.58 3.44 -0.87
N GLY A 62 17.48 3.43 -1.85
CA GLY A 62 18.77 4.14 -1.79
C GLY A 62 18.70 5.62 -2.15
N ALA A 63 17.61 6.07 -2.78
CA ALA A 63 17.46 7.44 -3.24
C ALA A 63 17.53 8.47 -2.11
N ARG A 64 18.13 9.62 -2.41
CA ARG A 64 18.28 10.73 -1.48
C ARG A 64 17.85 12.04 -2.12
N GLY A 65 17.39 12.99 -1.30
CA GLY A 65 17.00 14.30 -1.77
C GLY A 65 15.63 14.36 -2.43
N CYS A 66 14.79 13.34 -2.25
CA CYS A 66 13.41 13.34 -2.68
C CYS A 66 12.55 14.18 -1.74
N THR A 67 11.78 15.11 -2.28
CA THR A 67 10.87 15.99 -1.54
C THR A 67 9.84 16.60 -2.48
N ASP A 68 8.65 16.89 -2.00
CA ASP A 68 7.59 17.60 -2.74
C ASP A 68 7.30 16.99 -4.13
N ASN A 69 7.23 15.66 -4.20
CA ASN A 69 7.03 14.90 -5.44
C ASN A 69 8.12 15.11 -6.50
N GLU A 70 9.35 15.41 -6.07
CA GLU A 70 10.52 15.48 -6.91
C GLU A 70 11.65 14.60 -6.36
N CYS A 71 12.40 13.95 -7.25
CA CYS A 71 13.61 13.20 -6.91
C CYS A 71 14.70 13.45 -7.95
N PRO A 72 15.97 13.61 -7.56
CA PRO A 72 17.06 13.76 -8.51
C PRO A 72 17.20 12.52 -9.41
N GLY A 73 17.27 12.72 -10.71
CA GLY A 73 17.56 11.66 -11.70
C GLY A 73 16.40 10.76 -12.07
N VAL A 74 15.19 11.04 -11.60
CA VAL A 74 13.96 10.33 -12.01
C VAL A 74 12.89 11.33 -12.48
N ALA A 75 12.09 10.91 -13.47
CA ALA A 75 10.89 11.61 -13.87
C ALA A 75 9.67 10.89 -13.30
N PHE A 76 8.86 11.56 -12.50
CA PHE A 76 7.57 11.07 -12.09
C PHE A 76 6.51 11.39 -13.15
N VAL A 77 5.68 10.41 -13.45
CA VAL A 77 4.54 10.54 -14.34
C VAL A 77 3.31 10.06 -13.59
N PRO A 78 2.46 10.96 -13.11
CA PRO A 78 1.24 10.59 -12.43
C PRO A 78 0.27 9.86 -13.36
N VAL A 79 -0.44 8.89 -12.83
CA VAL A 79 -1.52 8.18 -13.52
C VAL A 79 -2.83 8.51 -12.80
N PRO A 80 -3.50 9.62 -13.16
CA PRO A 80 -4.75 9.99 -12.53
C PRO A 80 -5.89 9.09 -13.01
N TYR A 81 -6.82 8.75 -12.09
CA TYR A 81 -8.04 8.00 -12.37
C TYR A 81 -9.05 8.23 -11.23
N ASP A 82 -10.26 7.69 -11.32
CA ASP A 82 -11.29 7.89 -10.29
C ASP A 82 -10.84 7.50 -8.89
N ALA A 83 -10.05 6.45 -8.75
CA ALA A 83 -9.53 5.94 -7.47
C ALA A 83 -10.63 5.82 -6.40
N ALA A 84 -11.79 5.30 -6.79
CA ALA A 84 -12.98 5.28 -5.97
C ALA A 84 -13.37 3.86 -5.54
N LEU A 85 -14.07 3.78 -4.41
CA LEU A 85 -14.71 2.57 -3.90
C LEU A 85 -16.11 2.95 -3.40
N TRP A 86 -17.09 2.86 -4.27
CA TRP A 86 -18.48 3.14 -3.95
C TRP A 86 -19.00 2.29 -2.77
N PRO A 87 -19.79 2.83 -1.86
CA PRO A 87 -20.15 4.26 -1.64
C PRO A 87 -19.22 4.92 -0.59
N VAL A 88 -18.08 4.32 -0.31
CA VAL A 88 -17.29 4.51 0.90
C VAL A 88 -16.21 5.57 0.69
N ILE A 89 -15.47 5.47 -0.42
CA ILE A 89 -14.28 6.29 -0.64
C ILE A 89 -14.30 6.88 -2.04
N SER A 90 -14.10 8.20 -2.12
CA SER A 90 -13.72 8.94 -3.33
C SER A 90 -12.72 10.02 -2.97
N SER A 91 -12.11 10.66 -3.97
CA SER A 91 -11.21 11.82 -3.76
C SER A 91 -11.89 13.01 -3.06
N LYS A 92 -13.22 12.99 -2.97
CA LYS A 92 -14.05 14.03 -2.32
C LYS A 92 -14.65 13.56 -0.98
N GLY A 93 -14.23 12.39 -0.50
CA GLY A 93 -14.83 11.72 0.65
C GLY A 93 -15.95 10.74 0.25
N PRO A 94 -16.74 10.22 1.21
CA PRO A 94 -17.83 9.30 0.94
C PRO A 94 -18.86 9.90 0.00
N ASP A 95 -19.09 9.27 -1.14
CA ASP A 95 -19.98 9.77 -2.19
C ASP A 95 -20.76 8.62 -2.85
N ALA A 96 -22.08 8.65 -2.71
CA ALA A 96 -22.96 7.66 -3.31
C ALA A 96 -23.00 7.72 -4.86
N SER A 97 -22.48 8.76 -5.47
CA SER A 97 -22.31 8.91 -6.92
C SER A 97 -20.92 8.53 -7.42
N SER A 98 -20.01 8.14 -6.52
CA SER A 98 -18.66 7.73 -6.91
C SER A 98 -18.66 6.44 -7.74
N ALA A 99 -17.56 6.22 -8.50
CA ALA A 99 -17.40 5.00 -9.27
C ALA A 99 -17.37 3.76 -8.36
N LYS A 100 -17.91 2.67 -8.83
CA LYS A 100 -17.75 1.36 -8.21
C LYS A 100 -16.38 0.80 -8.55
N TRP A 101 -15.95 -0.23 -7.82
CA TRP A 101 -14.60 -0.77 -7.92
C TRP A 101 -14.18 -1.12 -9.35
N ASP A 102 -14.93 -1.98 -10.04
CA ASP A 102 -14.58 -2.44 -11.39
C ASP A 102 -14.50 -1.28 -12.40
N THR A 103 -15.42 -0.31 -12.28
CA THR A 103 -15.41 0.90 -13.13
C THR A 103 -14.17 1.75 -12.86
N SER A 104 -13.85 1.99 -11.59
CA SER A 104 -12.66 2.77 -11.20
C SER A 104 -11.36 2.08 -11.63
N VAL A 105 -11.27 0.77 -11.47
CA VAL A 105 -10.11 -0.01 -11.93
C VAL A 105 -9.98 0.06 -13.46
N ALA A 106 -11.09 -0.08 -14.20
CA ALA A 106 -11.08 0.00 -15.66
C ALA A 106 -10.63 1.38 -16.17
N ASP A 107 -11.04 2.47 -15.51
CA ASP A 107 -10.57 3.82 -15.82
C ASP A 107 -9.06 3.93 -15.58
N GLY A 108 -8.58 3.43 -14.44
CA GLY A 108 -7.16 3.41 -14.12
C GLY A 108 -6.31 2.61 -15.13
N VAL A 109 -6.80 1.45 -15.57
CA VAL A 109 -6.12 0.61 -16.58
C VAL A 109 -6.03 1.36 -17.92
N ALA A 110 -7.14 1.95 -18.38
CA ALA A 110 -7.14 2.69 -19.65
C ALA A 110 -6.16 3.90 -19.62
N ASN A 111 -6.11 4.61 -18.50
CA ASN A 111 -5.20 5.75 -18.34
C ASN A 111 -3.74 5.30 -18.23
N LEU A 112 -3.46 4.23 -17.50
CA LEU A 112 -2.12 3.68 -17.35
C LEU A 112 -1.58 3.18 -18.72
N ASP A 113 -2.34 2.38 -19.46
CA ASP A 113 -1.97 1.89 -20.78
C ASP A 113 -1.63 3.04 -21.74
N ALA A 114 -2.50 4.05 -21.82
CA ALA A 114 -2.27 5.20 -22.68
C ALA A 114 -1.01 6.01 -22.29
N ILE A 115 -0.73 6.14 -20.99
CA ILE A 115 0.45 6.86 -20.48
C ILE A 115 1.71 6.02 -20.70
N ALA A 116 1.68 4.73 -20.36
CA ALA A 116 2.81 3.81 -20.51
C ALA A 116 3.25 3.71 -21.96
N THR A 117 2.31 3.48 -22.90
CA THR A 117 2.56 3.48 -24.35
C THR A 117 3.25 4.76 -24.80
N ARG A 118 2.69 5.93 -24.42
CA ARG A 118 3.28 7.23 -24.82
C ARG A 118 4.69 7.42 -24.26
N VAL A 119 4.94 7.05 -23.00
CA VAL A 119 6.26 7.19 -22.37
C VAL A 119 7.26 6.28 -23.03
N MET A 120 6.89 5.03 -23.30
CA MET A 120 7.75 4.05 -23.93
C MET A 120 8.09 4.41 -25.38
N ASP A 121 7.14 4.95 -26.14
CA ASP A 121 7.34 5.37 -27.52
C ASP A 121 8.20 6.63 -27.62
N SER A 122 7.99 7.61 -26.73
CA SER A 122 8.74 8.87 -26.75
C SER A 122 10.18 8.73 -26.27
N ASN A 123 10.52 7.68 -25.53
CA ASN A 123 11.82 7.45 -24.89
C ASN A 123 12.29 6.00 -25.02
N PRO A 124 12.66 5.54 -26.23
CA PRO A 124 13.01 4.12 -26.48
C PRO A 124 14.19 3.61 -25.65
N GLY A 125 15.02 4.52 -25.10
CA GLY A 125 16.18 4.16 -24.27
C GLY A 125 15.94 4.25 -22.75
N ALA A 126 14.79 4.76 -22.30
CA ALA A 126 14.51 4.94 -20.87
C ALA A 126 14.07 3.65 -20.20
N THR A 127 14.48 3.45 -18.96
CA THR A 127 13.89 2.46 -18.06
C THR A 127 12.58 3.01 -17.50
N VAL A 128 11.54 2.18 -17.50
CA VAL A 128 10.20 2.53 -17.00
C VAL A 128 9.87 1.64 -15.81
N VAL A 129 9.44 2.25 -14.73
CA VAL A 129 8.92 1.56 -13.55
C VAL A 129 7.47 1.93 -13.36
N ILE A 130 6.58 0.96 -13.33
CA ILE A 130 5.18 1.15 -12.97
C ILE A 130 5.04 0.82 -11.49
N PHE A 131 4.69 1.82 -10.70
CA PHE A 131 4.39 1.68 -9.28
C PHE A 131 2.88 1.66 -9.06
N GLY A 132 2.39 0.66 -8.32
CA GLY A 132 0.98 0.55 -7.96
C GLY A 132 0.80 0.39 -6.45
N TYR A 133 -0.09 1.21 -5.86
CA TYR A 133 -0.45 1.13 -4.45
C TYR A 133 -1.92 0.77 -4.30
N SER A 134 -2.25 -0.29 -3.51
CA SER A 134 -3.63 -0.66 -3.18
C SER A 134 -4.47 -0.91 -4.45
N GLN A 135 -5.56 -0.18 -4.70
CA GLN A 135 -6.32 -0.26 -5.95
C GLN A 135 -5.43 0.00 -7.18
N GLY A 136 -4.44 0.90 -7.07
CA GLY A 136 -3.46 1.13 -8.12
C GLY A 136 -2.56 -0.09 -8.38
N ALA A 137 -2.36 -0.97 -7.41
CA ALA A 137 -1.67 -2.25 -7.64
C ALA A 137 -2.56 -3.23 -8.41
N THR A 138 -3.89 -3.20 -8.23
CA THR A 138 -4.84 -3.94 -9.09
C THR A 138 -4.78 -3.43 -10.53
N VAL A 139 -4.78 -2.11 -10.72
CA VAL A 139 -4.60 -1.47 -12.04
C VAL A 139 -3.29 -1.90 -12.69
N ALA A 140 -2.17 -1.79 -11.96
CA ALA A 140 -0.85 -2.19 -12.44
C ALA A 140 -0.73 -3.71 -12.71
N SER A 141 -1.46 -4.55 -11.97
CA SER A 141 -1.53 -5.99 -12.23
C SER A 141 -2.22 -6.32 -13.55
N ALA A 142 -3.28 -5.59 -13.89
CA ALA A 142 -3.95 -5.72 -15.18
C ALA A 142 -3.05 -5.24 -16.33
N GLU A 143 -2.34 -4.13 -16.14
CA GLU A 143 -1.35 -3.63 -17.11
C GLU A 143 -0.20 -4.62 -17.31
N LYS A 144 0.28 -5.24 -16.23
CA LYS A 144 1.30 -6.29 -16.33
C LYS A 144 0.84 -7.47 -17.19
N ALA A 145 -0.43 -7.88 -17.03
CA ALA A 145 -1.00 -8.94 -17.86
C ALA A 145 -1.06 -8.54 -19.34
N ALA A 146 -1.49 -7.32 -19.65
CA ALA A 146 -1.51 -6.80 -21.02
C ALA A 146 -0.10 -6.66 -21.63
N SER A 147 0.87 -6.24 -20.83
CA SER A 147 2.27 -6.09 -21.22
C SER A 147 2.99 -7.42 -21.52
N ALA A 148 2.36 -8.57 -21.25
CA ALA A 148 2.92 -9.89 -21.59
C ALA A 148 3.17 -10.09 -23.09
N GLU A 149 2.47 -9.38 -23.95
CA GLU A 149 2.61 -9.44 -25.41
C GLU A 149 3.67 -8.47 -25.98
N LEU A 150 4.30 -7.63 -25.14
CA LEU A 150 5.35 -6.70 -25.58
C LEU A 150 6.58 -7.44 -26.13
N SER A 151 7.37 -6.74 -26.96
CA SER A 151 8.66 -7.24 -27.40
C SER A 151 9.60 -7.48 -26.22
N GLN A 152 10.56 -8.41 -26.36
CA GLN A 152 11.54 -8.65 -25.28
C GLN A 152 12.32 -7.37 -24.93
N THR A 153 12.66 -6.57 -25.92
CA THR A 153 13.36 -5.28 -25.72
C THR A 153 12.53 -4.33 -24.85
N ASP A 154 11.21 -4.29 -25.02
CA ASP A 154 10.33 -3.45 -24.20
C ASP A 154 10.15 -4.03 -22.80
N LYS A 155 10.02 -5.35 -22.68
CA LYS A 155 9.98 -6.03 -21.38
C LYS A 155 11.24 -5.81 -20.56
N ASP A 156 12.41 -5.82 -21.17
CA ASP A 156 13.70 -5.66 -20.50
C ASP A 156 13.87 -4.27 -19.86
N ARG A 157 13.18 -3.24 -20.38
CA ARG A 157 13.22 -1.88 -19.86
C ARG A 157 12.02 -1.52 -18.99
N LEU A 158 11.04 -2.41 -18.86
CA LEU A 158 9.85 -2.25 -18.01
C LEU A 158 10.00 -3.05 -16.71
N SER A 159 9.49 -2.52 -15.63
CA SER A 159 9.39 -3.24 -14.35
C SER A 159 8.19 -2.75 -13.54
N PHE A 160 7.75 -3.58 -12.59
CA PHE A 160 6.64 -3.25 -11.70
C PHE A 160 7.10 -3.27 -10.23
N VAL A 161 6.60 -2.31 -9.46
CA VAL A 161 6.69 -2.30 -7.99
C VAL A 161 5.27 -2.14 -7.45
N LEU A 162 4.77 -3.20 -6.83
CA LEU A 162 3.42 -3.26 -6.29
C LEU A 162 3.49 -3.23 -4.77
N ILE A 163 2.74 -2.35 -4.13
CA ILE A 163 2.65 -2.31 -2.67
C ILE A 163 1.20 -2.45 -2.22
N ALA A 164 1.00 -3.14 -1.10
CA ALA A 164 -0.35 -3.37 -0.57
C ALA A 164 -1.30 -3.96 -1.62
N ASN A 165 -0.82 -4.90 -2.42
CA ASN A 165 -1.47 -5.41 -3.61
C ASN A 165 -2.68 -6.30 -3.28
N PRO A 166 -3.94 -5.90 -3.65
CA PRO A 166 -5.13 -6.72 -3.43
C PRO A 166 -5.15 -8.02 -4.24
N ASN A 167 -4.35 -8.10 -5.32
CA ASN A 167 -4.21 -9.26 -6.20
C ASN A 167 -2.96 -10.10 -5.90
N ARG A 168 -2.31 -9.93 -4.72
CA ARG A 168 -1.20 -10.76 -4.31
C ARG A 168 -1.64 -12.23 -4.25
N PRO A 169 -0.93 -13.20 -4.85
CA PRO A 169 -1.37 -14.60 -4.97
C PRO A 169 -1.67 -15.27 -3.65
N ASN A 170 -0.96 -14.89 -2.59
CA ASN A 170 -1.17 -15.40 -1.25
C ASN A 170 -1.32 -14.22 -0.27
N GLY A 171 -2.53 -13.81 -0.01
CA GLY A 171 -2.87 -12.73 0.91
C GLY A 171 -3.72 -11.60 0.34
N GLY A 172 -3.79 -11.44 -0.98
CA GLY A 172 -4.59 -10.37 -1.61
C GLY A 172 -6.09 -10.52 -1.37
N ILE A 173 -6.74 -9.47 -0.87
CA ILE A 173 -8.18 -9.50 -0.53
C ILE A 173 -9.07 -9.67 -1.76
N ILE A 174 -8.61 -9.33 -2.95
CA ILE A 174 -9.32 -9.55 -4.22
C ILE A 174 -9.06 -10.96 -4.76
N GLU A 175 -7.91 -11.56 -4.47
CA GLU A 175 -7.57 -12.92 -4.86
C GLU A 175 -8.21 -13.96 -3.94
N ARG A 176 -8.14 -13.76 -2.62
CA ARG A 176 -8.65 -14.70 -1.61
C ARG A 176 -10.07 -15.21 -1.90
N PRO A 177 -11.08 -14.36 -2.18
CA PRO A 177 -12.43 -14.78 -2.42
C PRO A 177 -12.74 -15.11 -3.90
N VAL A 178 -11.75 -15.41 -4.73
CA VAL A 178 -11.90 -15.63 -6.18
C VAL A 178 -13.02 -16.63 -6.54
N ARG A 179 -13.28 -17.62 -5.67
CA ARG A 179 -14.35 -18.61 -5.86
C ARG A 179 -15.77 -18.02 -5.79
N PHE A 180 -15.95 -16.83 -5.24
CA PHE A 180 -17.24 -16.13 -5.18
C PHE A 180 -17.53 -15.27 -6.41
N GLY A 181 -16.55 -15.13 -7.30
CA GLY A 181 -16.66 -14.45 -8.59
C GLY A 181 -16.81 -12.94 -8.46
N ARG A 182 -17.93 -12.42 -8.00
CA ARG A 182 -18.21 -10.99 -7.92
C ARG A 182 -19.08 -10.63 -6.72
N LEU A 183 -18.80 -9.48 -6.10
CA LEU A 183 -19.68 -8.83 -5.13
C LEU A 183 -20.53 -7.76 -5.83
N PRO A 184 -21.81 -8.03 -6.14
CA PRO A 184 -22.59 -7.18 -7.06
C PRO A 184 -22.86 -5.78 -6.53
N ILE A 185 -23.00 -5.61 -5.19
CA ILE A 185 -23.39 -4.33 -4.58
C ILE A 185 -22.31 -3.27 -4.82
N ALA A 186 -21.06 -3.58 -4.52
CA ALA A 186 -19.91 -2.69 -4.68
C ALA A 186 -19.24 -2.83 -6.05
N ASP A 187 -19.74 -3.77 -6.87
CA ASP A 187 -19.20 -4.09 -8.18
C ASP A 187 -17.73 -4.50 -8.14
N ILE A 188 -17.41 -5.41 -7.22
CA ILE A 188 -16.06 -5.93 -7.03
C ILE A 188 -15.98 -7.30 -7.69
N SER A 189 -15.24 -7.41 -8.77
CA SER A 189 -14.86 -8.69 -9.35
C SER A 189 -13.64 -9.23 -8.59
N PHE A 190 -13.79 -10.41 -8.00
CA PHE A 190 -12.68 -11.13 -7.41
C PHE A 190 -11.88 -11.75 -8.56
N GLY A 191 -10.69 -11.20 -8.77
CA GLY A 191 -9.91 -11.44 -9.96
C GLY A 191 -8.76 -12.43 -9.77
N PRO A 192 -8.09 -12.76 -10.87
CA PRO A 192 -6.88 -13.56 -10.80
C PRO A 192 -5.80 -12.83 -10.01
N PRO A 193 -4.82 -13.59 -9.49
CA PRO A 193 -3.61 -13.00 -8.92
C PRO A 193 -2.82 -12.24 -10.00
N THR A 194 -1.96 -11.34 -9.56
CA THR A 194 -0.96 -10.70 -10.43
C THR A 194 -0.16 -11.78 -11.17
N PRO A 195 -0.06 -11.74 -12.51
CA PRO A 195 0.66 -12.76 -13.27
C PRO A 195 2.17 -12.76 -12.96
N THR A 196 2.77 -13.95 -13.01
CA THR A 196 4.19 -14.17 -12.68
C THR A 196 5.02 -14.76 -13.84
N ASP A 197 4.43 -14.81 -15.02
CA ASP A 197 4.98 -15.44 -16.23
C ASP A 197 5.01 -14.49 -17.44
N THR A 198 4.96 -13.20 -17.22
CA THR A 198 4.98 -12.18 -18.27
C THR A 198 6.39 -11.91 -18.81
N GLY A 199 7.43 -12.34 -18.10
CA GLY A 199 8.82 -12.02 -18.38
C GLY A 199 9.21 -10.59 -17.97
N ILE A 200 8.37 -9.87 -17.21
CA ILE A 200 8.62 -8.50 -16.75
C ILE A 200 8.89 -8.51 -15.26
N ARG A 201 10.08 -8.10 -14.87
CA ARG A 201 10.50 -8.08 -13.46
C ARG A 201 9.52 -7.31 -12.59
N THR A 202 9.07 -7.94 -11.50
CA THR A 202 8.12 -7.39 -10.56
C THR A 202 8.61 -7.55 -9.12
N THR A 203 8.41 -6.53 -8.29
CA THR A 203 8.57 -6.61 -6.84
C THR A 203 7.21 -6.33 -6.20
N ASP A 204 6.70 -7.28 -5.42
CA ASP A 204 5.42 -7.18 -4.71
C ASP A 204 5.69 -7.16 -3.20
N ILE A 205 5.33 -6.05 -2.55
CA ILE A 205 5.68 -5.76 -1.16
C ILE A 205 4.42 -5.63 -0.32
N ALA A 206 4.30 -6.46 0.70
CA ALA A 206 3.23 -6.39 1.68
C ALA A 206 3.78 -6.15 3.10
N MET A 207 3.06 -5.38 3.90
CA MET A 207 3.25 -5.32 5.34
C MET A 207 2.45 -6.43 5.99
N GLN A 208 3.08 -7.21 6.88
CA GLN A 208 2.43 -8.31 7.60
C GLN A 208 1.19 -7.78 8.35
N TYR A 209 0.09 -8.51 8.25
CA TYR A 209 -1.23 -8.16 8.79
C TYR A 209 -1.96 -7.00 8.09
N ASP A 210 -1.45 -6.46 6.99
CA ASP A 210 -2.27 -5.60 6.14
C ASP A 210 -3.43 -6.42 5.56
N GLY A 211 -4.66 -6.16 5.97
CA GLY A 211 -5.83 -6.91 5.53
C GLY A 211 -6.18 -6.78 4.04
N ILE A 212 -5.45 -5.96 3.30
CA ILE A 212 -5.63 -5.83 1.83
C ILE A 212 -4.67 -6.73 1.08
N SER A 213 -3.41 -6.83 1.50
CA SER A 213 -2.37 -7.58 0.79
C SER A 213 -1.85 -8.80 1.56
N ASP A 214 -2.22 -8.95 2.83
CA ASP A 214 -1.83 -10.05 3.71
C ASP A 214 -3.02 -10.52 4.54
N PHE A 215 -4.13 -10.88 3.87
CA PHE A 215 -5.35 -11.42 4.48
C PHE A 215 -5.16 -12.91 4.81
N PRO A 216 -5.70 -13.41 5.96
CA PRO A 216 -5.59 -14.83 6.31
C PRO A 216 -6.20 -15.78 5.28
N ALA A 217 -5.67 -16.99 5.21
CA ALA A 217 -6.16 -18.05 4.33
C ALA A 217 -7.35 -18.80 4.95
N TYR A 218 -7.43 -18.86 6.28
CA TYR A 218 -8.38 -19.68 7.03
C TYR A 218 -9.36 -18.81 7.83
N PRO A 219 -10.53 -18.46 7.26
CA PRO A 219 -11.48 -17.51 7.87
C PRO A 219 -12.21 -18.05 9.10
N LEU A 220 -11.99 -19.32 9.50
CA LEU A 220 -12.45 -19.82 10.80
C LEU A 220 -11.53 -19.42 11.96
N ASN A 221 -10.36 -18.87 11.68
CA ASN A 221 -9.51 -18.23 12.68
C ASN A 221 -9.94 -16.76 12.88
N VAL A 222 -10.97 -16.57 13.72
CA VAL A 222 -11.54 -15.26 14.02
C VAL A 222 -10.52 -14.25 14.58
N LEU A 223 -9.45 -14.73 15.26
CA LEU A 223 -8.39 -13.83 15.76
C LEU A 223 -7.56 -13.28 14.59
N ALA A 224 -7.24 -14.13 13.61
CA ALA A 224 -6.53 -13.72 12.43
C ALA A 224 -7.35 -12.73 11.57
N ASP A 225 -8.64 -13.03 11.39
CA ASP A 225 -9.55 -12.16 10.63
C ASP A 225 -9.72 -10.79 11.31
N ALA A 226 -9.97 -10.78 12.64
CA ALA A 226 -10.09 -9.54 13.39
C ALA A 226 -8.80 -8.71 13.35
N ASN A 227 -7.65 -9.37 13.44
CA ASN A 227 -6.35 -8.73 13.32
C ASN A 227 -6.14 -8.12 11.93
N ALA A 228 -6.49 -8.83 10.86
CA ALA A 228 -6.38 -8.35 9.49
C ALA A 228 -7.34 -7.17 9.20
N VAL A 229 -8.59 -7.25 9.69
CA VAL A 229 -9.55 -6.13 9.59
C VAL A 229 -9.02 -4.87 10.27
N LEU A 230 -8.47 -4.98 11.47
CA LEU A 230 -7.80 -3.87 12.13
C LEU A 230 -6.55 -3.42 11.37
N GLY A 231 -5.80 -4.36 10.78
CA GLY A 231 -4.66 -4.06 9.94
C GLY A 231 -5.02 -3.26 8.68
N THR A 232 -6.21 -3.47 8.12
CA THR A 232 -6.71 -2.64 7.00
C THR A 232 -6.82 -1.16 7.40
N VAL A 233 -7.19 -0.87 8.64
CA VAL A 233 -7.32 0.51 9.13
C VAL A 233 -5.99 1.08 9.62
N LEU A 234 -5.18 0.27 10.28
CA LEU A 234 -3.97 0.72 10.98
C LEU A 234 -2.71 0.65 10.13
N ILE A 235 -2.57 -0.40 9.33
CA ILE A 235 -1.36 -0.71 8.56
C ILE A 235 -1.49 -0.23 7.11
N HIS A 236 -2.60 -0.58 6.46
CA HIS A 236 -2.78 -0.29 5.04
C HIS A 236 -2.56 1.18 4.65
N PRO A 237 -3.05 2.18 5.40
CA PRO A 237 -2.80 3.59 5.06
C PRO A 237 -1.37 4.06 5.36
N SER A 238 -0.51 3.24 5.97
CA SER A 238 0.80 3.67 6.45
C SER A 238 1.96 3.42 5.48
N TYR A 239 1.73 2.80 4.32
CA TYR A 239 2.82 2.43 3.40
C TYR A 239 3.68 3.62 2.96
N LEU A 240 3.06 4.75 2.64
CA LEU A 240 3.78 5.94 2.17
C LEU A 240 4.20 6.89 3.30
N GLN A 241 4.03 6.47 4.54
CA GLN A 241 4.52 7.21 5.71
C GLN A 241 6.04 6.98 5.90
N PRO A 242 6.77 7.85 6.63
CA PRO A 242 6.24 8.85 7.57
C PRO A 242 5.92 10.22 6.97
N LYS A 243 6.10 10.44 5.68
CA LYS A 243 6.04 11.78 5.09
C LYS A 243 4.73 12.11 4.37
N GLY A 244 3.71 11.33 4.54
CA GLY A 244 2.40 11.57 3.95
C GLY A 244 1.81 10.30 3.32
N ASN A 245 0.49 10.20 3.37
CA ASN A 245 -0.25 9.04 2.88
C ASN A 245 -1.05 9.35 1.61
N GLY A 246 -0.68 10.36 0.88
CA GLY A 246 -1.30 10.72 -0.37
C GLY A 246 -2.62 11.48 -0.26
N ALA A 247 -3.44 11.24 0.72
CA ALA A 247 -4.76 11.86 0.88
C ALA A 247 -4.73 13.30 1.46
N GLY A 248 -3.70 14.08 1.18
CA GLY A 248 -3.57 15.45 1.70
C GLY A 248 -3.31 15.52 3.22
N SER A 249 -3.17 14.39 3.88
CA SER A 249 -2.82 14.35 5.29
C SER A 249 -1.35 14.66 5.45
N GLN A 250 -1.05 15.85 5.98
CA GLN A 250 0.28 16.15 6.50
C GLN A 250 0.60 15.11 7.58
N PRO A 251 1.81 14.51 7.59
CA PRO A 251 2.22 13.69 8.72
C PRO A 251 2.21 14.60 9.94
N LYS A 252 1.39 14.31 10.92
CA LYS A 252 1.53 14.94 12.24
C LYS A 252 2.91 14.56 12.73
N ALA A 253 3.72 15.55 13.12
CA ALA A 253 5.02 15.32 13.73
C ALA A 253 4.86 14.29 14.86
N GLY A 254 5.58 13.16 14.77
CA GLY A 254 5.45 12.06 15.73
C GLY A 254 4.55 10.89 15.31
N ALA A 255 3.88 10.92 14.15
CA ALA A 255 3.27 9.73 13.59
C ALA A 255 4.40 8.79 13.10
N ALA A 256 4.95 8.03 14.02
CA ALA A 256 5.79 6.90 13.63
C ALA A 256 4.95 6.00 12.74
N VAL A 257 5.45 5.70 11.56
CA VAL A 257 4.99 4.54 10.79
C VAL A 257 4.85 3.41 11.78
N TYR A 258 3.74 2.72 11.78
CA TYR A 258 3.37 1.65 12.70
C TYR A 258 4.53 0.68 13.01
N GLY A 259 5.67 1.26 13.42
CA GLY A 259 6.90 0.63 13.86
C GLY A 259 7.61 -0.28 12.84
N TYR A 260 7.18 -0.34 11.58
CA TYR A 260 7.86 -1.19 10.60
C TYR A 260 9.34 -0.82 10.47
N PRO A 261 10.25 -1.82 10.40
CA PRO A 261 11.68 -1.57 10.30
C PRO A 261 12.01 -0.73 9.08
N ASP A 262 13.21 -0.17 9.04
CA ASP A 262 13.70 0.53 7.86
C ASP A 262 13.52 -0.38 6.64
N ARG A 263 12.62 0.00 5.77
CA ARG A 263 12.21 -0.78 4.59
C ARG A 263 13.37 -0.98 3.63
N SER A 264 14.34 -0.06 3.67
CA SER A 264 15.52 -0.12 2.82
C SER A 264 16.31 -1.42 3.00
N ASP A 265 16.43 -1.93 4.21
CA ASP A 265 17.17 -3.17 4.49
C ASP A 265 16.51 -4.41 3.86
N TYR A 266 15.19 -4.42 3.75
CA TYR A 266 14.44 -5.52 3.14
C TYR A 266 14.34 -5.40 1.62
N ILE A 267 14.16 -4.18 1.10
CA ILE A 267 13.82 -3.92 -0.29
C ILE A 267 15.07 -3.64 -1.13
N ALA A 268 16.00 -2.79 -0.66
CA ALA A 268 17.17 -2.35 -1.43
C ALA A 268 18.11 -3.50 -1.80
N GLN A 269 18.13 -4.54 -1.00
CA GLN A 269 19.02 -5.67 -1.27
C GLN A 269 18.34 -6.74 -2.11
N GLN A 270 17.02 -6.75 -2.24
CA GLN A 270 16.23 -7.87 -2.77
C GLN A 270 16.83 -9.22 -2.32
N ASN A 271 17.36 -9.19 -1.11
CA ASN A 271 18.23 -10.24 -0.61
C ASN A 271 17.39 -11.25 0.14
N CYS A 272 16.65 -12.05 -0.63
CA CYS A 272 15.92 -13.17 -0.07
C CYS A 272 16.80 -14.11 0.74
N ALA A 273 18.09 -14.14 0.49
CA ALA A 273 19.02 -14.94 1.27
C ALA A 273 19.22 -14.41 2.70
N ALA A 274 19.17 -13.08 2.89
CA ALA A 274 19.26 -12.48 4.24
C ALA A 274 17.95 -12.61 5.03
N HIS A 275 16.81 -12.65 4.32
CA HIS A 275 15.48 -12.70 4.94
C HIS A 275 14.61 -13.82 4.33
N PRO A 276 15.05 -15.09 4.38
CA PRO A 276 14.39 -16.18 3.66
C PRO A 276 12.95 -16.44 4.11
N GLY A 277 12.58 -16.07 5.34
CA GLY A 277 11.21 -16.15 5.85
C GLY A 277 10.27 -15.06 5.34
N ASN A 278 10.83 -13.97 4.78
CA ASN A 278 10.08 -12.78 4.39
C ASN A 278 10.23 -12.45 2.90
N CYS A 279 10.96 -13.24 2.15
CA CYS A 279 11.20 -13.03 0.73
C CYS A 279 11.11 -14.35 -0.05
N GLN A 280 10.35 -14.35 -1.13
CA GLN A 280 10.21 -15.49 -2.03
C GLN A 280 10.26 -15.03 -3.48
N HIS A 281 10.81 -15.87 -4.35
CA HIS A 281 10.78 -15.68 -5.80
C HIS A 281 9.84 -16.68 -6.45
N HIS A 282 8.98 -16.20 -7.34
CA HIS A 282 8.20 -17.04 -8.21
C HIS A 282 8.06 -16.40 -9.59
N GLY A 283 8.45 -17.16 -10.65
CA GLY A 283 8.45 -16.63 -12.01
C GLY A 283 9.28 -15.35 -12.14
N ASP A 284 8.68 -14.30 -12.66
CA ASP A 284 9.31 -12.98 -12.82
C ASP A 284 9.11 -12.06 -11.57
N THR A 285 8.53 -12.58 -10.51
CA THR A 285 8.11 -11.78 -9.34
C THR A 285 8.86 -12.14 -8.07
N THR A 286 9.30 -11.10 -7.35
CA THR A 286 9.86 -11.18 -6.00
C THR A 286 8.80 -10.70 -5.01
N TYR A 287 8.41 -11.55 -4.06
CA TYR A 287 7.50 -11.23 -2.98
C TYR A 287 8.27 -10.90 -1.72
N ILE A 288 8.02 -9.72 -1.15
CA ILE A 288 8.62 -9.26 0.09
C ILE A 288 7.50 -9.02 1.10
N SER A 289 7.63 -9.63 2.29
CA SER A 289 6.74 -9.38 3.41
C SER A 289 7.52 -8.67 4.51
N LEU A 290 7.12 -7.43 4.83
CA LEU A 290 7.72 -6.66 5.92
C LEU A 290 7.11 -7.13 7.24
N PRO A 291 7.90 -7.65 8.17
CA PRO A 291 7.37 -8.21 9.42
C PRO A 291 6.76 -7.13 10.30
N ASN A 292 5.62 -7.42 10.91
CA ASN A 292 4.99 -6.53 11.87
C ASN A 292 5.81 -6.47 13.17
N PRO A 293 6.27 -5.29 13.60
CA PRO A 293 7.10 -5.15 14.79
C PRO A 293 6.39 -5.60 16.07
N GLN A 294 7.18 -6.09 17.00
CA GLN A 294 6.70 -6.39 18.36
C GLN A 294 6.17 -5.11 19.03
N GLY A 295 5.11 -5.22 19.78
CA GLY A 295 4.43 -4.08 20.40
C GLY A 295 3.43 -3.35 19.49
N THR A 296 3.18 -3.86 18.27
CA THR A 296 2.30 -3.18 17.29
C THR A 296 1.23 -4.11 16.69
N LEU A 297 0.89 -5.21 17.36
CA LEU A 297 -0.15 -6.12 16.86
C LEU A 297 -1.50 -5.40 16.72
N PRO A 298 -2.11 -5.33 15.52
CA PRO A 298 -3.36 -4.61 15.30
C PRO A 298 -4.49 -4.99 16.27
N LEU A 299 -4.62 -6.29 16.58
CA LEU A 299 -5.66 -6.78 17.48
C LEU A 299 -5.60 -6.16 18.89
N LEU A 300 -4.42 -5.75 19.36
CA LEU A 300 -4.22 -5.13 20.65
C LEU A 300 -4.31 -3.60 20.65
N TYR A 301 -4.45 -2.99 19.47
CA TYR A 301 -4.57 -1.55 19.34
C TYR A 301 -5.73 -0.96 20.17
N PRO A 302 -6.95 -1.53 20.16
CA PRO A 302 -8.06 -0.98 20.96
C PRO A 302 -7.75 -0.93 22.47
N LEU A 303 -7.06 -1.95 23.00
CA LEU A 303 -6.65 -1.99 24.42
C LEU A 303 -5.64 -0.88 24.73
N ARG A 304 -4.62 -0.71 23.87
CA ARG A 304 -3.59 0.33 24.02
C ARG A 304 -4.19 1.72 23.89
N ALA A 305 -5.06 1.94 22.90
CA ALA A 305 -5.74 3.20 22.67
C ALA A 305 -6.65 3.57 23.86
N LEU A 306 -7.38 2.60 24.40
CA LEU A 306 -8.20 2.80 25.60
C LEU A 306 -7.36 3.28 26.78
N GLY A 307 -6.23 2.60 27.06
CA GLY A 307 -5.32 2.99 28.14
C GLY A 307 -4.80 4.40 27.98
N LYS A 308 -4.36 4.75 26.78
CA LYS A 308 -3.86 6.09 26.46
C LYS A 308 -4.95 7.17 26.65
N HIS A 309 -6.17 6.84 26.23
CA HIS A 309 -7.30 7.78 26.29
C HIS A 309 -7.82 8.00 27.70
N THR A 310 -7.77 6.99 28.55
CA THR A 310 -8.27 7.02 29.93
C THR A 310 -7.19 7.24 30.98
N ASP A 311 -5.95 7.54 30.60
CA ASP A 311 -4.80 7.64 31.50
C ASP A 311 -4.47 6.35 32.27
N HIS A 312 -4.88 5.18 31.71
CA HIS A 312 -4.63 3.87 32.31
C HIS A 312 -3.54 3.07 31.56
N SER A 313 -2.67 3.73 30.82
CA SER A 313 -1.60 3.08 30.07
C SER A 313 -0.68 2.23 30.96
N ALA A 314 -0.50 2.61 32.22
CA ALA A 314 0.26 1.83 33.19
C ALA A 314 -0.30 0.41 33.44
N VAL A 315 -1.57 0.17 33.10
CA VAL A 315 -2.22 -1.15 33.21
C VAL A 315 -2.37 -1.81 31.84
N THR A 316 -2.81 -1.03 30.84
CA THR A 316 -3.13 -1.60 29.53
C THR A 316 -1.89 -1.95 28.69
N GLU A 317 -0.79 -1.21 28.84
CA GLU A 317 0.45 -1.54 28.12
C GLU A 317 1.12 -2.84 28.59
N PRO A 318 1.32 -3.08 29.92
CA PRO A 318 1.80 -4.38 30.39
C PRO A 318 0.85 -5.52 30.02
N ALA A 319 -0.46 -5.30 30.10
CA ALA A 319 -1.44 -6.32 29.71
C ALA A 319 -1.36 -6.65 28.21
N ALA A 320 -1.20 -5.66 27.36
CA ALA A 320 -1.00 -5.86 25.93
C ALA A 320 0.33 -6.59 25.63
N ALA A 321 1.41 -6.17 26.29
CA ALA A 321 2.73 -6.82 26.14
C ALA A 321 2.69 -8.31 26.57
N LEU A 322 2.00 -8.61 27.68
CA LEU A 322 1.80 -9.98 28.14
C LEU A 322 1.07 -10.86 27.11
N MET A 323 0.04 -10.34 26.48
CA MET A 323 -0.82 -11.09 25.55
C MET A 323 -0.24 -11.23 24.15
N GLU A 324 0.54 -10.23 23.70
CA GLU A 324 0.91 -10.12 22.29
C GLU A 324 1.63 -11.33 21.73
N PRO A 325 2.68 -11.92 22.37
CA PRO A 325 3.39 -13.04 21.79
C PRO A 325 2.50 -14.28 21.58
N ALA A 326 1.65 -14.61 22.55
CA ALA A 326 0.74 -15.74 22.45
C ALA A 326 -0.35 -15.50 21.38
N LEU A 327 -0.88 -14.26 21.28
CA LEU A 327 -1.85 -13.92 20.24
C LEU A 327 -1.22 -14.00 18.86
N ARG A 328 0.05 -13.59 18.69
CA ARG A 328 0.76 -13.76 17.41
C ARG A 328 0.83 -15.22 16.98
N VAL A 329 1.19 -16.12 17.87
CA VAL A 329 1.22 -17.57 17.59
C VAL A 329 -0.15 -18.07 17.14
N LEU A 330 -1.22 -17.67 17.82
CA LEU A 330 -2.59 -18.08 17.47
C LEU A 330 -3.07 -17.45 16.14
N ILE A 331 -2.77 -16.18 15.90
CA ILE A 331 -3.10 -15.46 14.67
C ILE A 331 -2.38 -16.09 13.47
N GLU A 332 -1.09 -16.43 13.61
CA GLU A 332 -0.30 -17.05 12.54
C GLU A 332 -0.85 -18.41 12.10
N THR A 333 -1.62 -19.10 12.94
CA THR A 333 -2.32 -20.32 12.48
C THR A 333 -3.40 -20.05 11.43
N GLY A 334 -3.86 -18.80 11.28
CA GLY A 334 -4.80 -18.38 10.23
C GLY A 334 -4.15 -18.11 8.88
N TYR A 335 -2.82 -18.09 8.83
CA TYR A 335 -2.06 -17.75 7.63
C TYR A 335 -1.33 -18.95 7.04
N ASP A 336 -1.17 -18.94 5.75
CA ASP A 336 -0.27 -19.83 5.01
C ASP A 336 0.58 -18.96 4.06
N ARG A 337 1.75 -18.53 4.52
CA ARG A 337 2.69 -17.71 3.74
C ARG A 337 3.84 -18.53 3.15
N ALA A 338 3.70 -19.86 3.13
CA ALA A 338 4.79 -20.73 2.70
C ALA A 338 5.03 -20.68 1.20
N ASP A 339 4.00 -20.40 0.41
CA ASP A 339 4.09 -20.48 -1.04
C ASP A 339 3.30 -19.36 -1.72
N TYR A 340 3.96 -18.57 -2.57
CA TYR A 340 3.37 -17.58 -3.47
C TYR A 340 3.31 -18.05 -4.92
N SER A 341 3.73 -19.28 -5.21
CA SER A 341 3.68 -19.84 -6.56
C SER A 341 2.27 -20.19 -7.01
N THR A 342 1.38 -20.42 -6.06
CA THR A 342 -0.01 -20.83 -6.32
C THR A 342 -0.97 -19.88 -5.63
N PRO A 343 -2.03 -19.42 -6.32
CA PRO A 343 -3.11 -18.68 -5.70
C PRO A 343 -3.69 -19.44 -4.52
N THR A 344 -3.84 -18.78 -3.39
CA THR A 344 -4.31 -19.40 -2.15
C THR A 344 -5.68 -18.80 -1.77
N PRO A 345 -6.80 -19.30 -2.35
CA PRO A 345 -8.13 -18.81 -2.03
C PRO A 345 -8.51 -19.11 -0.58
N LEU A 346 -9.54 -18.44 -0.08
CA LEU A 346 -10.13 -18.71 1.23
C LEU A 346 -10.48 -20.20 1.36
N ARG A 347 -10.07 -20.79 2.48
CA ARG A 347 -10.28 -22.19 2.81
C ARG A 347 -10.96 -22.32 4.15
N PHE A 348 -12.15 -22.90 4.17
CA PHE A 348 -12.89 -23.23 5.40
C PHE A 348 -12.41 -24.53 6.05
N ASP A 349 -11.67 -25.35 5.31
CA ASP A 349 -10.98 -26.54 5.77
C ASP A 349 -9.50 -26.21 6.00
N GLN A 350 -9.13 -25.90 7.22
CA GLN A 350 -7.72 -25.72 7.55
C GLN A 350 -7.02 -27.10 7.51
N PRO A 351 -6.03 -27.30 6.61
CA PRO A 351 -5.31 -28.57 6.59
C PRO A 351 -4.53 -28.72 7.90
N VAL A 352 -4.68 -29.84 8.54
CA VAL A 352 -3.88 -30.17 9.71
C VAL A 352 -2.46 -30.47 9.24
N ASN A 353 -1.53 -29.55 9.54
CA ASN A 353 -0.11 -29.85 9.43
C ASN A 353 0.34 -30.51 10.73
N PRO A 354 0.66 -31.83 10.73
CA PRO A 354 1.00 -32.55 11.97
C PRO A 354 2.19 -31.94 12.70
N GLU A 355 3.19 -31.45 11.98
CA GLU A 355 4.39 -30.84 12.58
C GLU A 355 4.06 -29.52 13.26
N LYS A 356 3.37 -28.60 12.56
CA LYS A 356 2.92 -27.32 13.13
C LYS A 356 1.98 -27.55 14.33
N THR A 357 1.08 -28.53 14.24
CA THR A 357 0.16 -28.85 15.33
C THR A 357 0.91 -29.43 16.55
N ALA A 358 1.92 -30.27 16.33
CA ALA A 358 2.74 -30.79 17.41
C ALA A 358 3.63 -29.73 18.08
N GLN A 359 4.07 -28.71 17.32
CA GLN A 359 4.89 -27.62 17.84
C GLN A 359 4.07 -26.54 18.58
N LEU A 360 2.80 -26.35 18.23
CA LEU A 360 1.95 -25.28 18.76
C LEU A 360 1.94 -25.17 20.30
N PRO A 361 1.87 -26.27 21.11
CA PRO A 361 1.94 -26.12 22.57
C PRO A 361 3.29 -25.63 23.08
N ALA A 362 4.38 -25.98 22.41
CA ALA A 362 5.71 -25.49 22.76
C ALA A 362 5.88 -24.02 22.40
N ASP A 363 5.41 -23.62 21.21
CA ASP A 363 5.44 -22.25 20.75
C ASP A 363 4.61 -21.35 21.66
N LEU A 364 3.40 -21.78 22.07
CA LEU A 364 2.56 -21.05 23.00
C LEU A 364 3.22 -20.90 24.38
N ARG A 365 3.90 -21.94 24.87
CA ARG A 365 4.62 -21.84 26.14
C ARG A 365 5.74 -20.79 26.06
N LEU A 366 6.56 -20.84 25.03
CA LEU A 366 7.62 -19.86 24.82
C LEU A 366 7.05 -18.45 24.64
N ALA A 367 5.94 -18.32 23.95
CA ALA A 367 5.26 -17.04 23.76
C ALA A 367 4.70 -16.47 25.08
N ILE A 368 4.19 -17.32 25.97
CA ILE A 368 3.73 -16.89 27.31
C ILE A 368 4.94 -16.45 28.15
N GLU A 369 6.03 -17.21 28.14
CA GLU A 369 7.28 -16.83 28.84
C GLU A 369 7.80 -15.48 28.33
N GLN A 370 7.78 -15.27 27.01
CA GLN A 370 8.16 -13.99 26.39
C GLN A 370 7.21 -12.87 26.80
N GLY A 371 5.90 -13.11 26.80
CA GLY A 371 4.91 -12.10 27.20
C GLY A 371 5.07 -11.64 28.64
N ILE A 372 5.45 -12.55 29.56
CA ILE A 372 5.76 -12.17 30.95
C ILE A 372 6.98 -11.24 30.99
N ALA A 373 8.05 -11.60 30.26
CA ALA A 373 9.26 -10.77 30.21
C ALA A 373 8.99 -9.40 29.57
N ASP A 374 8.16 -9.34 28.52
CA ASP A 374 7.78 -8.11 27.87
C ASP A 374 6.95 -7.20 28.77
N ALA A 375 6.02 -7.79 29.54
CA ALA A 375 5.22 -7.06 30.51
C ALA A 375 6.08 -6.47 31.63
N ASP A 376 7.03 -7.24 32.16
CA ASP A 376 7.98 -6.77 33.16
C ASP A 376 8.83 -5.61 32.62
N ALA A 377 9.35 -5.73 31.41
CA ALA A 377 10.11 -4.67 30.75
C ALA A 377 9.32 -3.36 30.57
N VAL A 378 8.02 -3.49 30.23
CA VAL A 378 7.12 -2.33 30.09
C VAL A 378 6.83 -1.69 31.44
N MET A 379 6.67 -2.49 32.51
CA MET A 379 6.48 -1.96 33.86
C MET A 379 7.71 -1.22 34.38
N GLU A 380 8.91 -1.70 34.02
CA GLU A 380 10.17 -1.03 34.38
C GLU A 380 10.41 0.25 33.58
N ASN A 381 9.97 0.29 32.32
CA ASN A 381 10.13 1.42 31.43
C ASN A 381 8.87 1.69 30.61
N PRO A 382 7.87 2.38 31.16
CA PRO A 382 6.58 2.64 30.49
C PRO A 382 6.72 3.42 29.17
N ALA A 383 7.80 4.20 28.98
CA ALA A 383 8.04 4.93 27.74
C ALA A 383 8.41 4.02 26.55
N HIS A 384 8.81 2.79 26.80
CA HIS A 384 9.32 1.90 25.75
C HIS A 384 8.28 1.51 24.68
N HIS A 385 6.99 1.52 25.02
CA HIS A 385 5.89 1.19 24.11
C HIS A 385 4.91 2.34 23.82
N ALA A 386 4.88 3.38 24.65
CA ALA A 386 3.94 4.51 24.51
C ALA A 386 4.07 5.28 23.18
N ASP A 387 5.27 5.33 22.60
CA ASP A 387 5.55 6.03 21.34
C ASP A 387 5.07 5.28 20.07
N ARG A 388 4.67 4.02 20.20
CA ARG A 388 4.30 3.17 19.06
C ARG A 388 2.80 3.16 18.75
N THR A 389 1.97 3.72 19.60
CA THR A 389 0.52 3.76 19.41
C THR A 389 0.13 4.98 18.57
N LEU A 390 -0.48 4.75 17.40
CA LEU A 390 -1.04 5.84 16.59
C LEU A 390 -2.06 6.64 17.43
N PRO A 391 -2.12 7.97 17.27
CA PRO A 391 -3.17 8.76 17.89
C PRO A 391 -4.55 8.26 17.45
N LEU A 392 -5.48 8.13 18.39
CA LEU A 392 -6.85 7.67 18.11
C LEU A 392 -7.52 8.49 17.00
N GLU A 393 -7.28 9.79 16.95
CA GLU A 393 -7.77 10.68 15.89
C GLU A 393 -7.29 10.28 14.49
N SER A 394 -6.05 9.80 14.35
CA SER A 394 -5.52 9.32 13.05
C SER A 394 -6.18 8.00 12.64
N VAL A 395 -6.49 7.14 13.61
CA VAL A 395 -7.19 5.87 13.34
C VAL A 395 -8.64 6.11 13.00
N LEU A 396 -9.30 7.03 13.69
CA LEU A 396 -10.68 7.41 13.39
C LEU A 396 -10.78 8.09 12.01
N ALA A 397 -9.84 8.96 11.65
CA ALA A 397 -9.79 9.53 10.31
C ALA A 397 -9.63 8.44 9.23
N ASN A 398 -8.74 7.49 9.43
CA ASN A 398 -8.57 6.36 8.51
C ASN A 398 -9.81 5.46 8.47
N ALA A 399 -10.49 5.26 9.60
CA ALA A 399 -11.71 4.47 9.66
C ALA A 399 -12.91 5.23 9.05
N GLU A 400 -12.98 6.55 9.20
CA GLU A 400 -14.00 7.39 8.57
C GLU A 400 -13.86 7.38 7.04
N ASP A 401 -12.64 7.33 6.51
CA ASP A 401 -12.38 7.20 5.07
C ASP A 401 -12.80 5.81 4.53
N LEU A 402 -12.84 4.79 5.36
CA LEU A 402 -13.19 3.41 4.99
C LEU A 402 -14.65 3.04 5.25
N LEU A 403 -15.37 3.81 6.10
CA LEU A 403 -16.76 3.51 6.46
C LEU A 403 -17.72 4.45 5.72
N PRO A 404 -18.82 3.92 5.13
CA PRO A 404 -19.85 4.78 4.55
C PRO A 404 -20.42 5.72 5.61
N PRO A 405 -20.95 6.89 5.22
CA PRO A 405 -21.74 7.73 6.10
C PRO A 405 -23.00 6.94 6.50
N ASN A 406 -22.88 6.17 7.57
CA ASN A 406 -23.88 5.26 8.06
C ASN A 406 -24.33 5.74 9.44
N PRO A 407 -25.59 5.52 9.85
CA PRO A 407 -26.02 5.74 11.24
C PRO A 407 -25.19 4.99 12.30
N ALA A 408 -24.33 4.06 11.93
CA ALA A 408 -23.35 3.44 12.82
C ALA A 408 -22.08 4.29 13.06
N THR A 409 -21.77 5.28 12.23
CA THR A 409 -20.63 6.19 12.43
C THR A 409 -20.73 6.93 13.78
N PRO A 410 -21.92 7.40 14.24
CA PRO A 410 -22.08 7.93 15.59
C PRO A 410 -21.85 6.88 16.68
N LEU A 411 -22.14 5.60 16.43
CA LEU A 411 -21.91 4.51 17.39
C LEU A 411 -20.40 4.21 17.52
N VAL A 412 -19.69 4.19 16.41
CA VAL A 412 -18.23 4.05 16.43
C VAL A 412 -17.59 5.28 17.11
N ARG A 413 -18.04 6.49 16.80
CA ARG A 413 -17.62 7.69 17.52
C ARG A 413 -17.94 7.63 19.02
N ALA A 414 -19.14 7.21 19.40
CA ALA A 414 -19.57 7.10 20.80
C ALA A 414 -18.78 6.04 21.58
N LEU A 415 -18.30 4.98 20.94
CA LEU A 415 -17.45 3.97 21.56
C LEU A 415 -16.02 4.46 21.80
N PHE A 416 -15.59 5.51 21.09
CA PHE A 416 -14.22 6.03 21.12
C PHE A 416 -14.12 7.51 21.53
N THR A 417 -15.24 8.22 21.75
CA THR A 417 -15.25 9.57 22.33
C THR A 417 -15.52 9.52 23.82
N PRO A 418 -14.75 10.25 24.66
CA PRO A 418 -15.06 10.34 26.08
C PRO A 418 -16.42 11.00 26.28
N THR A 419 -17.26 10.34 27.04
CA THR A 419 -18.32 11.04 27.77
C THR A 419 -17.61 11.86 28.84
N GLY A 420 -17.56 13.20 28.65
CA GLY A 420 -17.04 14.16 29.60
C GLY A 420 -17.74 14.09 30.95
#